data_e60e36dc900e018f944ec3d087a4d960
#
_entry.id   e60e36dc900e018f944ec3d087a4d960
#
_cell.length_a   1.000
_cell.length_b   1.000
_cell.length_c   1.000
_cell.angle_alpha   90.00
_cell.angle_beta   90.00
_cell.angle_gamma   90.00
#
_symmetry.space_group_name_H-M   'P 1'
#
loop_
_entity.id
_entity.type
_entity.pdbx_description
1 polymer ?
#
loop_
_entity_poly.entity_id
_entity_poly.type
_entity_poly.pdbx_seq_one_letter_code
_entity_poly.pdbx_strand_id
1 'polypeptide(L)'
;MKQCLFGEHLLSDTSATMSAKPVAIVESEKKALVAAHFIPDFVWLATGGMHGCFNSETMQVLGGREVVLFPDLKATEEWRRRQPMLESFCRRATCSDMLKRIATGAQRETGLDIADFLLMKDTPQMILQQMIARNPVLQSLIDAFGLELVDAGRVE
;
A
#
# COMPACT_ATOMS: atom_id res chain seq x y z
N MET A 1 26.45 -5.48 -5.21
CA MET A 1 25.50 -5.57 -4.08
C MET A 1 24.23 -6.22 -4.60
N LYS A 2 23.75 -7.30 -3.98
CA LYS A 2 22.53 -7.99 -4.42
C LYS A 2 21.34 -7.13 -4.00
N GLN A 3 20.49 -6.77 -4.95
CA GLN A 3 19.24 -6.06 -4.65
C GLN A 3 18.23 -7.04 -4.07
N CYS A 4 17.43 -6.59 -3.10
CA CYS A 4 16.33 -7.35 -2.51
C CYS A 4 15.08 -6.48 -2.43
N LEU A 5 13.94 -7.10 -2.21
CA LEU A 5 12.69 -6.38 -1.98
C LEU A 5 12.74 -5.66 -0.62
N PHE A 6 12.24 -4.45 -0.57
CA PHE A 6 11.97 -3.82 0.72
C PHE A 6 10.94 -4.66 1.49
N GLY A 7 11.21 -4.90 2.77
CA GLY A 7 10.35 -5.77 3.59
C GLY A 7 10.56 -7.27 3.40
N GLU A 8 11.50 -7.72 2.56
CA GLU A 8 11.76 -9.15 2.29
C GLU A 8 12.00 -9.98 3.55
N HIS A 9 12.62 -9.38 4.58
CA HIS A 9 12.85 -10.03 5.88
C HIS A 9 11.57 -10.49 6.57
N LEU A 10 10.41 -9.86 6.29
CA LEU A 10 9.11 -10.26 6.83
C LEU A 10 8.66 -11.64 6.32
N LEU A 11 9.19 -12.08 5.18
CA LEU A 11 8.91 -13.40 4.61
C LEU A 11 9.59 -14.54 5.40
N SER A 12 10.59 -14.22 6.22
CA SER A 12 11.28 -15.18 7.07
C SER A 12 10.49 -15.55 8.31
N ASP A 13 9.43 -14.82 8.64
CA ASP A 13 8.54 -15.16 9.73
C ASP A 13 7.67 -16.37 9.33
N THR A 14 7.98 -17.51 9.94
CA THR A 14 7.31 -18.80 9.70
C THR A 14 6.11 -19.02 10.60
N SER A 15 5.69 -18.02 11.39
CA SER A 15 4.45 -18.12 12.16
C SER A 15 3.27 -18.45 11.24
N ALA A 16 2.34 -19.27 11.71
CA ALA A 16 1.18 -19.68 10.92
C ALA A 16 0.39 -18.48 10.39
N THR A 17 0.34 -17.40 11.17
CA THR A 17 -0.37 -16.16 10.82
C THR A 17 0.32 -15.43 9.65
N MET A 18 1.65 -15.29 9.69
CA MET A 18 2.38 -14.58 8.64
C MET A 18 2.56 -15.41 7.38
N SER A 19 2.77 -16.74 7.51
CA SER A 19 2.86 -17.65 6.38
C SER A 19 1.57 -17.76 5.57
N ALA A 20 0.43 -17.58 6.21
CA ALA A 20 -0.88 -17.64 5.56
C ALA A 20 -1.26 -16.36 4.80
N LYS A 21 -0.64 -15.21 5.14
CA LYS A 21 -0.96 -13.94 4.48
C LYS A 21 -0.46 -13.93 3.02
N PRO A 22 -1.28 -13.46 2.08
CA PRO A 22 -0.80 -13.15 0.74
C PRO A 22 0.22 -12.01 0.78
N VAL A 23 1.10 -11.99 -0.18
CA VAL A 23 2.10 -10.93 -0.35
C VAL A 23 1.55 -9.87 -1.31
N ALA A 24 1.62 -8.62 -0.90
CA ALA A 24 1.30 -7.49 -1.75
C ALA A 24 2.57 -6.75 -2.16
N ILE A 25 2.71 -6.40 -3.43
CA ILE A 25 3.88 -5.70 -3.97
C ILE A 25 3.46 -4.35 -4.51
N VAL A 26 4.18 -3.32 -4.08
CA VAL A 26 4.06 -1.93 -4.53
C VAL A 26 5.40 -1.42 -5.06
N GLU A 27 5.39 -0.23 -5.66
CA GLU A 27 6.57 0.34 -6.29
C GLU A 27 7.59 0.89 -5.28
N SER A 28 7.13 1.58 -4.23
CA SER A 28 8.02 2.25 -3.28
C SER A 28 7.77 1.85 -1.83
N GLU A 29 8.81 2.02 -1.01
CA GLU A 29 8.81 1.72 0.42
C GLU A 29 7.73 2.50 1.18
N LYS A 30 7.56 3.80 0.85
CA LYS A 30 6.49 4.64 1.43
C LYS A 30 5.12 3.99 1.25
N LYS A 31 4.83 3.50 0.02
CA LYS A 31 3.55 2.85 -0.30
C LYS A 31 3.36 1.55 0.49
N ALA A 32 4.42 0.75 0.62
CA ALA A 32 4.37 -0.47 1.42
C ALA A 32 4.07 -0.18 2.90
N LEU A 33 4.71 0.83 3.49
CA LEU A 33 4.49 1.21 4.89
C LEU A 33 3.07 1.74 5.12
N VAL A 34 2.60 2.64 4.26
CA VAL A 34 1.23 3.19 4.35
C VAL A 34 0.21 2.07 4.19
N ALA A 35 0.36 1.24 3.16
CA ALA A 35 -0.58 0.16 2.90
C ALA A 35 -0.58 -0.90 4.03
N ALA A 36 0.57 -1.22 4.62
CA ALA A 36 0.65 -2.13 5.77
C ALA A 36 -0.12 -1.62 6.99
N HIS A 37 -0.16 -0.30 7.19
CA HIS A 37 -0.92 0.32 8.27
C HIS A 37 -2.43 0.19 8.07
N PHE A 38 -2.92 0.46 6.84
CA PHE A 38 -4.35 0.48 6.54
C PHE A 38 -4.92 -0.89 6.17
N ILE A 39 -4.11 -1.78 5.60
CA ILE A 39 -4.52 -3.11 5.11
C ILE A 39 -3.55 -4.17 5.65
N PRO A 40 -3.65 -4.54 6.93
CA PRO A 40 -2.73 -5.46 7.59
C PRO A 40 -2.89 -6.94 7.16
N ASP A 41 -3.85 -7.23 6.29
CA ASP A 41 -4.13 -8.61 5.84
C ASP A 41 -3.08 -9.15 4.84
N PHE A 42 -2.19 -8.29 4.36
CA PHE A 42 -1.09 -8.63 3.45
C PHE A 42 0.28 -8.48 4.13
N VAL A 43 1.27 -9.19 3.61
CA VAL A 43 2.68 -8.85 3.80
C VAL A 43 3.07 -7.88 2.68
N TRP A 44 3.30 -6.61 3.01
CA TRP A 44 3.59 -5.57 2.05
C TRP A 44 5.08 -5.45 1.77
N LEU A 45 5.45 -5.56 0.49
CA LEU A 45 6.81 -5.44 -0.01
C LEU A 45 6.88 -4.35 -1.08
N ALA A 46 8.09 -3.80 -1.31
CA ALA A 46 8.29 -2.86 -2.40
C ALA A 46 9.48 -3.22 -3.29
N THR A 47 9.38 -2.84 -4.58
CA THR A 47 10.42 -3.08 -5.57
C THR A 47 11.54 -2.03 -5.55
N GLY A 48 11.34 -0.90 -4.89
CA GLY A 48 12.29 0.22 -4.88
C GLY A 48 12.29 1.03 -6.17
N GLY A 49 11.13 1.13 -6.82
CA GLY A 49 10.90 1.89 -8.05
C GLY A 49 10.34 1.02 -9.20
N MET A 50 9.88 1.67 -10.26
CA MET A 50 9.24 1.01 -11.41
C MET A 50 10.11 -0.09 -12.02
N HIS A 51 11.42 0.12 -12.09
CA HIS A 51 12.40 -0.82 -12.63
C HIS A 51 13.30 -1.47 -11.57
N GLY A 52 13.06 -1.21 -10.28
CA GLY A 52 13.91 -1.64 -9.18
C GLY A 52 14.17 -3.15 -9.15
N CYS A 53 13.85 -3.80 -8.06
CA CYS A 53 14.09 -5.24 -7.89
C CYS A 53 13.09 -6.15 -8.64
N PHE A 54 12.28 -5.65 -9.57
CA PHE A 54 11.27 -6.45 -10.27
C PHE A 54 11.88 -7.29 -11.41
N ASN A 55 12.65 -8.30 -11.06
CA ASN A 55 13.25 -9.26 -11.97
C ASN A 55 13.12 -10.69 -11.44
N SER A 56 13.31 -11.69 -12.31
CA SER A 56 13.11 -13.09 -11.97
C SER A 56 13.97 -13.57 -10.80
N GLU A 57 15.21 -13.11 -10.69
CA GLU A 57 16.13 -13.55 -9.62
C GLU A 57 15.64 -13.04 -8.24
N THR A 58 15.34 -11.76 -8.14
CA THR A 58 14.87 -11.14 -6.88
C THR A 58 13.50 -11.66 -6.46
N MET A 59 12.60 -11.87 -7.42
CA MET A 59 11.23 -12.31 -7.14
C MET A 59 11.11 -13.79 -6.76
N GLN A 60 12.16 -14.60 -6.94
CA GLN A 60 12.19 -16.03 -6.54
C GLN A 60 11.88 -16.25 -5.05
N VAL A 61 12.18 -15.28 -4.20
CA VAL A 61 11.85 -15.32 -2.76
C VAL A 61 10.34 -15.48 -2.50
N LEU A 62 9.50 -15.15 -3.49
CA LEU A 62 8.05 -15.27 -3.44
C LEU A 62 7.54 -16.67 -3.83
N GLY A 63 8.44 -17.61 -4.11
CA GLY A 63 8.09 -18.95 -4.53
C GLY A 63 7.06 -19.64 -3.63
N GLY A 64 6.04 -20.23 -4.24
CA GLY A 64 4.95 -20.92 -3.54
C GLY A 64 3.94 -20.01 -2.80
N ARG A 65 4.12 -18.69 -2.81
CA ARG A 65 3.22 -17.72 -2.17
C ARG A 65 2.12 -17.24 -3.11
N GLU A 66 1.06 -16.73 -2.53
CA GLU A 66 0.06 -15.95 -3.25
C GLU A 66 0.51 -14.49 -3.29
N VAL A 67 0.57 -13.91 -4.49
CA VAL A 67 1.12 -12.58 -4.73
C VAL A 67 0.09 -11.69 -5.43
N VAL A 68 -0.08 -10.48 -4.92
CA VAL A 68 -0.93 -9.45 -5.53
C VAL A 68 -0.06 -8.22 -5.84
N LEU A 69 -0.02 -7.84 -7.09
CA LEU A 69 0.65 -6.62 -7.54
C LEU A 69 -0.31 -5.43 -7.43
N PHE A 70 0.14 -4.35 -6.81
CA PHE A 70 -0.58 -3.08 -6.71
C PHE A 70 0.20 -1.98 -7.44
N PRO A 71 0.17 -1.97 -8.78
CA PRO A 71 0.86 -0.97 -9.57
C PRO A 71 0.22 0.41 -9.42
N ASP A 72 1.02 1.44 -9.59
CA ASP A 72 0.50 2.77 -9.83
C ASP A 72 -0.32 2.81 -11.12
N LEU A 73 -1.23 3.77 -11.25
CA LEU A 73 -2.11 3.85 -12.42
C LEU A 73 -1.35 3.82 -13.74
N LYS A 74 -0.22 4.54 -13.82
CA LYS A 74 0.61 4.62 -15.03
C LYS A 74 1.46 3.36 -15.27
N ALA A 75 1.74 2.58 -14.23
CA ALA A 75 2.57 1.37 -14.32
C ALA A 75 1.78 0.08 -14.54
N THR A 76 0.43 0.13 -14.51
CA THR A 76 -0.42 -1.06 -14.51
C THR A 76 -0.16 -1.99 -15.69
N GLU A 77 -0.03 -1.47 -16.91
CA GLU A 77 0.17 -2.31 -18.10
C GLU A 77 1.56 -2.97 -18.12
N GLU A 78 2.57 -2.27 -17.64
CA GLU A 78 3.91 -2.82 -17.54
C GLU A 78 3.97 -3.94 -16.49
N TRP A 79 3.39 -3.73 -15.33
CA TRP A 79 3.35 -4.73 -14.27
C TRP A 79 2.52 -5.96 -14.66
N ARG A 80 1.43 -5.76 -15.38
CA ARG A 80 0.63 -6.87 -15.93
C ARG A 80 1.43 -7.73 -16.89
N ARG A 81 2.31 -7.14 -17.72
CA ARG A 81 3.21 -7.91 -18.61
C ARG A 81 4.22 -8.76 -17.84
N ARG A 82 4.54 -8.40 -16.59
CA ARG A 82 5.48 -9.15 -15.73
C ARG A 82 4.79 -10.23 -14.90
N GLN A 83 3.46 -10.20 -14.78
CA GLN A 83 2.69 -11.18 -14.01
C GLN A 83 3.00 -12.64 -14.42
N PRO A 84 3.10 -13.02 -15.72
CA PRO A 84 3.41 -14.40 -16.10
C PRO A 84 4.73 -14.93 -15.56
N MET A 85 5.72 -14.06 -15.36
CA MET A 85 6.98 -14.44 -14.72
C MET A 85 6.75 -14.89 -13.27
N LEU A 86 5.91 -14.20 -12.53
CA LEU A 86 5.56 -14.58 -11.14
C LEU A 86 4.72 -15.86 -11.11
N GLU A 87 3.84 -16.07 -12.06
CA GLU A 87 3.00 -17.27 -12.16
C GLU A 87 3.83 -18.54 -12.36
N SER A 88 5.06 -18.41 -12.87
CA SER A 88 5.94 -19.57 -13.08
C SER A 88 6.50 -20.19 -11.79
N PHE A 89 6.52 -19.46 -10.67
CA PHE A 89 7.06 -19.95 -9.39
C PHE A 89 6.18 -19.61 -8.16
N CYS A 90 5.29 -18.65 -8.25
CA CYS A 90 4.30 -18.38 -7.20
C CYS A 90 3.14 -19.36 -7.27
N ARG A 91 2.49 -19.58 -6.13
CA ARG A 91 1.25 -20.36 -6.10
C ARG A 91 0.14 -19.69 -6.91
N ARG A 92 0.09 -18.36 -6.86
CA ARG A 92 -0.83 -17.50 -7.61
C ARG A 92 -0.23 -16.11 -7.71
N ALA A 93 -0.35 -15.48 -8.86
CA ALA A 93 0.00 -14.08 -9.04
C ALA A 93 -1.16 -13.35 -9.72
N THR A 94 -1.52 -12.18 -9.19
CA THR A 94 -2.58 -11.33 -9.76
C THR A 94 -2.12 -9.89 -9.79
N CYS A 95 -2.54 -9.14 -10.80
CA CYS A 95 -2.30 -7.70 -10.90
C CYS A 95 -3.62 -6.98 -10.62
N SER A 96 -3.66 -6.20 -9.54
CA SER A 96 -4.84 -5.46 -9.11
C SER A 96 -5.16 -4.34 -10.11
N ASP A 97 -6.42 -4.23 -10.47
CA ASP A 97 -6.97 -3.11 -11.24
C ASP A 97 -7.80 -2.14 -10.35
N MET A 98 -7.69 -2.29 -9.04
CA MET A 98 -8.44 -1.52 -8.06
C MET A 98 -8.35 -0.02 -8.32
N LEU A 99 -7.13 0.52 -8.45
CA LEU A 99 -6.93 1.94 -8.69
C LEU A 99 -7.54 2.40 -10.01
N LYS A 100 -7.51 1.58 -11.07
CA LYS A 100 -8.17 1.89 -12.35
C LYS A 100 -9.68 2.01 -12.21
N ARG A 101 -10.30 1.18 -11.37
CA ARG A 101 -11.75 1.17 -11.18
C ARG A 101 -12.24 2.36 -10.36
N ILE A 102 -11.47 2.81 -9.36
CA ILE A 102 -11.91 3.84 -8.42
C ILE A 102 -11.42 5.25 -8.77
N ALA A 103 -10.36 5.39 -9.58
CA ALA A 103 -9.78 6.67 -9.94
C ALA A 103 -10.72 7.51 -10.80
N THR A 104 -10.86 8.79 -10.45
CA THR A 104 -11.49 9.82 -11.29
C THR A 104 -10.64 10.16 -12.51
N GLY A 105 -11.21 10.90 -13.48
CA GLY A 105 -10.46 11.36 -14.65
C GLY A 105 -9.19 12.13 -14.28
N ALA A 106 -9.30 13.11 -13.40
CA ALA A 106 -8.16 13.92 -12.94
C ALA A 106 -7.09 13.07 -12.22
N GLN A 107 -7.49 12.10 -11.40
CA GLN A 107 -6.57 11.19 -10.71
C GLN A 107 -5.83 10.26 -11.68
N ARG A 108 -6.44 9.91 -12.80
CA ARG A 108 -5.78 9.13 -13.86
C ARG A 108 -4.68 9.92 -14.56
N GLU A 109 -4.87 11.22 -14.75
CA GLU A 109 -3.88 12.10 -15.34
C GLU A 109 -2.69 12.35 -14.41
N THR A 110 -2.94 12.57 -13.12
CA THR A 110 -1.89 12.79 -12.11
C THR A 110 -1.13 11.52 -11.73
N GLY A 111 -1.76 10.35 -11.84
CA GLY A 111 -1.13 9.07 -11.55
C GLY A 111 -1.29 8.64 -10.09
N LEU A 112 -2.54 8.55 -9.63
CA LEU A 112 -2.88 8.07 -8.27
C LEU A 112 -2.18 6.76 -7.93
N ASP A 113 -1.61 6.68 -6.74
CA ASP A 113 -1.06 5.46 -6.17
C ASP A 113 -1.90 4.95 -4.97
N ILE A 114 -1.58 3.76 -4.46
CA ILE A 114 -2.35 3.17 -3.36
C ILE A 114 -2.20 3.96 -2.04
N ALA A 115 -1.03 4.55 -1.79
CA ALA A 115 -0.82 5.36 -0.58
C ALA A 115 -1.66 6.64 -0.63
N ASP A 116 -1.65 7.32 -1.78
CA ASP A 116 -2.49 8.50 -1.98
C ASP A 116 -3.97 8.17 -1.79
N PHE A 117 -4.43 7.06 -2.37
CA PHE A 117 -5.82 6.59 -2.22
C PHE A 117 -6.19 6.30 -0.76
N LEU A 118 -5.31 5.63 -0.02
CA LEU A 118 -5.56 5.30 1.38
C LEU A 118 -5.55 6.54 2.28
N LEU A 119 -4.64 7.46 2.03
CA LEU A 119 -4.53 8.72 2.78
C LEU A 119 -5.68 9.68 2.46
N MET A 120 -6.23 9.66 1.24
CA MET A 120 -7.41 10.46 0.89
C MET A 120 -8.69 10.01 1.61
N LYS A 121 -8.78 8.76 2.03
CA LYS A 121 -9.93 8.25 2.78
C LYS A 121 -10.04 8.83 4.17
N ASP A 122 -8.92 9.16 4.77
CA ASP A 122 -8.87 9.76 6.10
C ASP A 122 -8.61 11.26 5.97
N THR A 123 -9.66 12.02 5.63
CA THR A 123 -9.59 13.47 5.79
C THR A 123 -9.30 13.80 7.27
N PRO A 124 -8.61 14.91 7.59
CA PRO A 124 -8.39 15.31 8.97
C PRO A 124 -9.67 15.29 9.82
N GLN A 125 -10.82 15.61 9.22
CA GLN A 125 -12.13 15.52 9.87
C GLN A 125 -12.51 14.07 10.21
N MET A 126 -12.27 13.13 9.31
CA MET A 126 -12.58 11.71 9.54
C MET A 126 -11.66 11.12 10.63
N ILE A 127 -10.39 11.49 10.62
CA ILE A 127 -9.43 11.10 11.66
C ILE A 127 -9.90 11.64 13.02
N LEU A 128 -10.28 12.90 13.09
CA LEU A 128 -10.79 13.51 14.30
C LEU A 128 -12.05 12.80 14.80
N GLN A 129 -13.00 12.49 13.93
CA GLN A 129 -14.21 11.75 14.29
C GLN A 129 -13.88 10.33 14.82
N GLN A 130 -12.94 9.64 14.21
CA GLN A 130 -12.48 8.33 14.69
C GLN A 130 -11.81 8.44 16.06
N MET A 131 -11.02 9.49 16.29
CA MET A 131 -10.39 9.75 17.59
C MET A 131 -11.44 10.03 18.67
N ILE A 132 -12.45 10.84 18.37
CA ILE A 132 -13.57 11.15 19.26
C ILE A 132 -14.36 9.88 19.59
N ALA A 133 -14.65 9.04 18.59
CA ALA A 133 -15.35 7.78 18.78
C ALA A 133 -14.60 6.82 19.71
N ARG A 134 -13.25 6.80 19.64
CA ARG A 134 -12.40 6.01 20.54
C ARG A 134 -12.23 6.63 21.93
N ASN A 135 -12.29 7.95 22.02
CA ASN A 135 -12.14 8.69 23.27
C ASN A 135 -13.10 9.90 23.30
N PRO A 136 -14.32 9.71 23.84
CA PRO A 136 -15.33 10.77 23.90
C PRO A 136 -14.91 12.03 24.67
N VAL A 137 -13.90 11.92 25.55
CA VAL A 137 -13.35 13.09 26.28
C VAL A 137 -12.77 14.14 25.33
N LEU A 138 -12.28 13.71 24.16
CA LEU A 138 -11.78 14.62 23.12
C LEU A 138 -12.86 15.62 22.66
N GLN A 139 -14.11 15.19 22.49
CA GLN A 139 -15.19 16.10 22.12
C GLN A 139 -15.40 17.16 23.20
N SER A 140 -15.40 16.77 24.48
CA SER A 140 -15.53 17.71 25.59
C SER A 140 -14.40 18.74 25.63
N LEU A 141 -13.17 18.35 25.29
CA LEU A 141 -12.03 19.25 25.20
C LEU A 141 -12.17 20.21 24.03
N ILE A 142 -12.60 19.73 22.87
CA ILE A 142 -12.85 20.56 21.68
C ILE A 142 -13.89 21.64 22.01
N ASP A 143 -14.99 21.24 22.62
CA ASP A 143 -16.09 22.15 22.99
C ASP A 143 -15.63 23.13 24.06
N ALA A 144 -14.92 22.70 25.08
CA ALA A 144 -14.46 23.53 26.20
C ALA A 144 -13.42 24.59 25.78
N PHE A 145 -12.56 24.26 24.82
CA PHE A 145 -11.48 25.15 24.38
C PHE A 145 -11.74 25.80 23.02
N GLY A 146 -12.89 25.55 22.38
CA GLY A 146 -13.24 26.11 21.06
C GLY A 146 -12.20 25.71 19.98
N LEU A 147 -11.71 24.47 20.02
CA LEU A 147 -10.66 24.02 19.09
C LEU A 147 -11.25 23.79 17.71
N GLU A 148 -10.58 24.33 16.69
CA GLU A 148 -10.92 24.13 15.29
C GLU A 148 -9.82 23.35 14.58
N LEU A 149 -10.22 22.55 13.60
CA LEU A 149 -9.28 21.77 12.78
C LEU A 149 -8.67 22.72 11.75
N VAL A 150 -7.36 22.98 11.89
CA VAL A 150 -6.61 23.83 10.96
C VAL A 150 -5.99 22.94 9.89
N ASP A 151 -6.26 23.26 8.63
CA ASP A 151 -5.59 22.59 7.50
C ASP A 151 -4.11 23.03 7.43
N ALA A 152 -3.20 22.13 7.80
CA ALA A 152 -1.76 22.41 7.80
C ALA A 152 -1.16 22.65 6.39
N GLY A 153 -1.99 22.60 5.34
CA GLY A 153 -1.60 22.86 3.94
C GLY A 153 -1.56 24.34 3.55
N ARG A 154 -1.93 25.27 4.46
CA ARG A 154 -1.85 26.73 4.23
C ARG A 154 -1.00 27.40 5.30
N VAL A 155 0.29 27.17 5.24
CA VAL A 155 1.25 28.12 5.81
C VAL A 155 1.79 28.88 4.60
N GLU A 156 1.28 30.10 4.39
CA GLU A 156 1.87 31.09 3.48
C GLU A 156 3.25 31.52 4.00
#